data_77af0646a63e1a460201857eec616c68
#
_entry.id   77af0646a63e1a460201857eec616c68
#
_cell.length_a   1.000
_cell.length_b   1.000
_cell.length_c   1.000
_cell.angle_alpha   90.00
_cell.angle_beta   90.00
_cell.angle_gamma   90.00
#
_symmetry.space_group_name_H-M   'P 1'
#
loop_
_entity.id
_entity.type
_entity.pdbx_description
1 polymer ?
#
loop_
_entity_poly.entity_id
_entity_poly.type
_entity_poly.pdbx_seq_one_letter_code
_entity_poly.pdbx_strand_id
1 'polypeptide(L)'
;MPDLDGARPRLALALTGDQALAVQAEDALASLLDRAPLAFTVVGADRVAPAEAGADRTVDPSMLATVLAARTTTAAFLFASSPVRDHPYNLARRVASLGHLTRGRTGLVLGVADPLAAAGRVRGEGPELTRRAGAEEAHDLASATRELEQTWPYDAIVADREQRIFARGDRIRRADHQGVYSVAGPLTLPAPRDGASVVGWWANRADELEAAADVADIVIVPQGCVSGARSAVDAASGRYFADPRRRPLLFTVADVPPGTAVADVRASIAAASEADGIVLRPTGSDPSEAIGLAGRLHAGERLPTGPLRARLGLPEAADLLPDGPGVFPAPVPQP
;
A
#
# COMPACT_ATOMS: atom_id res chain seq x y z
N MET A 1 20.74 5.94 14.58
CA MET A 1 19.88 6.73 13.68
C MET A 1 20.74 7.08 12.48
N PRO A 2 20.37 6.72 11.24
CA PRO A 2 21.00 7.37 10.10
C PRO A 2 20.48 8.81 10.08
N ASP A 3 21.42 9.75 9.99
CA ASP A 3 21.16 11.19 9.89
C ASP A 3 20.15 11.48 8.79
N LEU A 4 18.95 11.92 9.15
CA LEU A 4 17.97 12.50 8.22
C LEU A 4 18.25 14.00 7.97
N ASP A 5 19.39 14.51 8.44
CA ASP A 5 19.83 15.87 8.21
C ASP A 5 20.23 16.04 6.73
N GLY A 6 19.32 16.58 5.93
CA GLY A 6 19.55 16.97 4.53
C GLY A 6 18.94 16.05 3.45
N ALA A 7 18.24 14.97 3.80
CA ALA A 7 17.56 14.15 2.80
C ALA A 7 16.34 14.89 2.23
N ARG A 8 16.28 15.02 0.91
CA ARG A 8 15.09 15.57 0.23
C ARG A 8 13.86 14.73 0.52
N PRO A 9 12.67 15.34 0.71
CA PRO A 9 11.44 14.61 0.95
C PRO A 9 11.12 13.68 -0.24
N ARG A 10 10.66 12.48 0.05
CA ARG A 10 10.27 11.50 -0.97
C ARG A 10 9.08 12.02 -1.76
N LEU A 11 9.09 11.80 -3.07
CA LEU A 11 7.92 12.07 -3.92
C LEU A 11 7.16 10.78 -4.20
N ALA A 12 5.85 10.87 -4.16
CA ALA A 12 4.92 9.83 -4.60
C ALA A 12 3.86 10.46 -5.51
N LEU A 13 3.07 9.63 -6.18
CA LEU A 13 1.99 10.05 -7.06
C LEU A 13 0.69 9.38 -6.64
N ALA A 14 -0.45 10.07 -6.80
CA ALA A 14 -1.76 9.46 -6.62
C ALA A 14 -2.58 9.61 -7.89
N LEU A 15 -2.99 8.49 -8.47
CA LEU A 15 -3.79 8.42 -9.69
C LEU A 15 -5.20 7.92 -9.36
N THR A 16 -6.20 8.60 -9.91
CA THR A 16 -7.57 8.06 -9.98
C THR A 16 -7.63 6.85 -10.91
N GLY A 17 -8.72 6.11 -10.89
CA GLY A 17 -8.93 4.99 -11.82
C GLY A 17 -8.80 5.40 -13.28
N ASP A 18 -9.39 6.54 -13.67
CA ASP A 18 -9.34 7.05 -15.07
C ASP A 18 -7.93 7.51 -15.46
N GLN A 19 -7.22 8.21 -14.59
CA GLN A 19 -5.83 8.60 -14.83
C GLN A 19 -4.90 7.39 -14.98
N ALA A 20 -5.08 6.38 -14.15
CA ALA A 20 -4.29 5.15 -14.22
C ALA A 20 -4.62 4.34 -15.49
N LEU A 21 -5.87 4.35 -15.96
CA LEU A 21 -6.25 3.80 -17.26
C LEU A 21 -5.60 4.55 -18.42
N ALA A 22 -5.51 5.89 -18.35
CA ALA A 22 -4.79 6.69 -19.36
C ALA A 22 -3.30 6.30 -19.41
N VAL A 23 -2.65 6.16 -18.27
CA VAL A 23 -1.25 5.68 -18.19
C VAL A 23 -1.12 4.27 -18.78
N GLN A 24 -2.08 3.40 -18.50
CA GLN A 24 -2.09 2.03 -19.03
C GLN A 24 -2.27 2.01 -20.55
N ALA A 25 -3.07 2.91 -21.10
CA ALA A 25 -3.39 2.94 -22.52
C ALA A 25 -2.23 3.48 -23.39
N GLU A 26 -1.36 4.32 -22.84
CA GLU A 26 -0.32 5.04 -23.56
C GLU A 26 1.10 4.60 -23.16
N ASP A 27 1.86 4.02 -24.08
CA ASP A 27 3.25 3.59 -23.85
C ASP A 27 4.16 4.74 -23.41
N ALA A 28 3.93 5.94 -23.94
CA ALA A 28 4.70 7.11 -23.57
C ALA A 28 4.49 7.51 -22.11
N LEU A 29 3.25 7.47 -21.61
CA LEU A 29 2.92 7.76 -20.21
C LEU A 29 3.44 6.67 -19.27
N ALA A 30 3.27 5.40 -19.63
CA ALA A 30 3.82 4.29 -18.85
C ALA A 30 5.35 4.38 -18.73
N SER A 31 6.04 4.72 -19.82
CA SER A 31 7.47 4.95 -19.84
C SER A 31 7.90 6.19 -19.04
N LEU A 32 7.10 7.26 -19.08
CA LEU A 32 7.35 8.46 -18.28
C LEU A 32 7.23 8.14 -16.78
N LEU A 33 6.18 7.42 -16.39
CA LEU A 33 5.98 6.97 -15.02
C LEU A 33 7.11 6.06 -14.54
N ASP A 34 7.57 5.11 -15.36
CA ASP A 34 8.64 4.17 -14.99
C ASP A 34 9.99 4.87 -14.76
N ARG A 35 10.22 6.00 -15.43
CA ARG A 35 11.44 6.81 -15.26
C ARG A 35 11.33 7.89 -14.19
N ALA A 36 10.11 8.20 -13.72
CA ALA A 36 9.90 9.23 -12.73
C ALA A 36 10.51 8.84 -11.37
N PRO A 37 11.18 9.75 -10.66
CA PRO A 37 11.79 9.49 -9.36
C PRO A 37 10.72 9.47 -8.26
N LEU A 38 9.78 8.53 -8.37
CA LEU A 38 8.68 8.35 -7.45
C LEU A 38 8.94 7.16 -6.51
N ALA A 39 8.76 7.38 -5.23
CA ALA A 39 8.86 6.32 -4.22
C ALA A 39 7.80 5.24 -4.47
N PHE A 40 6.58 5.66 -4.77
CA PHE A 40 5.45 4.81 -5.16
C PHE A 40 4.38 5.62 -5.90
N THR A 41 3.45 4.91 -6.52
CA THR A 41 2.22 5.47 -7.11
C THR A 41 1.00 4.79 -6.49
N VAL A 42 0.09 5.57 -5.93
CA VAL A 42 -1.24 5.10 -5.51
C VAL A 42 -2.11 4.95 -6.74
N VAL A 43 -2.74 3.78 -6.90
CA VAL A 43 -3.68 3.47 -7.97
C VAL A 43 -5.09 3.37 -7.42
N GLY A 44 -6.02 4.15 -7.95
CA GLY A 44 -7.40 4.23 -7.47
C GLY A 44 -7.54 5.19 -6.26
N ALA A 45 -6.81 6.31 -6.27
CA ALA A 45 -6.87 7.30 -5.20
C ALA A 45 -8.29 7.85 -4.97
N ASP A 46 -9.12 7.89 -6.02
CA ASP A 46 -10.55 8.24 -5.98
C ASP A 46 -11.40 7.31 -5.10
N ARG A 47 -10.86 6.17 -4.66
CA ARG A 47 -11.53 5.23 -3.76
C ARG A 47 -11.21 5.41 -2.29
N VAL A 48 -10.13 6.09 -1.97
CA VAL A 48 -9.67 6.29 -0.59
C VAL A 48 -9.58 7.76 -0.20
N ALA A 49 -9.41 8.65 -1.18
CA ALA A 49 -9.43 10.11 -0.98
C ALA A 49 -10.85 10.67 -1.24
N PRO A 50 -11.18 11.83 -0.67
CA PRO A 50 -12.38 12.57 -1.10
C PRO A 50 -12.29 12.81 -2.61
N ALA A 51 -13.22 12.25 -3.37
CA ALA A 51 -13.29 12.48 -4.80
C ALA A 51 -14.03 13.79 -5.07
N GLU A 52 -13.44 14.65 -5.90
CA GLU A 52 -14.25 15.60 -6.66
C GLU A 52 -15.10 14.79 -7.63
N ALA A 53 -16.38 15.14 -7.73
CA ALA A 53 -17.35 14.38 -8.52
C ALA A 53 -16.87 14.18 -9.96
N GLY A 54 -16.86 12.96 -10.48
CA GLY A 54 -16.66 12.78 -11.90
C GLY A 54 -16.14 11.48 -12.47
N ALA A 55 -15.71 10.52 -11.69
CA ALA A 55 -15.29 9.25 -12.30
C ALA A 55 -16.50 8.48 -12.85
N ASP A 56 -16.68 8.49 -14.17
CA ASP A 56 -17.76 7.74 -14.86
C ASP A 56 -17.44 6.25 -14.99
N ARG A 57 -16.17 5.88 -14.82
CA ARG A 57 -15.67 4.51 -14.92
C ARG A 57 -14.78 4.19 -13.74
N THR A 58 -14.84 2.95 -13.30
CA THR A 58 -13.94 2.47 -12.26
C THR A 58 -13.52 1.03 -12.58
N VAL A 59 -12.23 0.79 -12.46
CA VAL A 59 -11.62 -0.54 -12.56
C VAL A 59 -11.12 -0.91 -11.17
N ASP A 60 -11.08 -2.20 -10.87
CA ASP A 60 -10.46 -2.66 -9.63
C ASP A 60 -9.01 -2.19 -9.55
N PRO A 61 -8.63 -1.42 -8.50
CA PRO A 61 -7.29 -0.86 -8.39
C PRO A 61 -6.18 -1.92 -8.38
N SER A 62 -6.43 -3.11 -7.82
CA SER A 62 -5.43 -4.18 -7.77
C SER A 62 -5.19 -4.78 -9.17
N MET A 63 -6.23 -4.91 -9.99
CA MET A 63 -6.09 -5.36 -11.37
C MET A 63 -5.32 -4.34 -12.20
N LEU A 64 -5.65 -3.06 -12.03
CA LEU A 64 -4.98 -1.97 -12.74
C LEU A 64 -3.51 -1.84 -12.31
N ALA A 65 -3.21 -1.95 -11.02
CA ALA A 65 -1.84 -1.99 -10.53
C ALA A 65 -1.04 -3.17 -11.10
N THR A 66 -1.68 -4.33 -11.30
CA THR A 66 -1.06 -5.50 -11.93
C THR A 66 -0.63 -5.19 -13.37
N VAL A 67 -1.53 -4.59 -14.15
CA VAL A 67 -1.24 -4.25 -15.55
C VAL A 67 -0.15 -3.17 -15.65
N LEU A 68 -0.22 -2.13 -14.82
CA LEU A 68 0.81 -1.08 -14.76
C LEU A 68 2.17 -1.65 -14.37
N ALA A 69 2.21 -2.55 -13.37
CA ALA A 69 3.44 -3.20 -12.94
C ALA A 69 4.04 -4.12 -14.02
N ALA A 70 3.20 -4.72 -14.88
CA ALA A 70 3.66 -5.52 -16.02
C ALA A 70 4.22 -4.65 -17.17
N ARG A 71 3.79 -3.39 -17.27
CA ARG A 71 4.27 -2.43 -18.28
C ARG A 71 5.46 -1.59 -17.83
N THR A 72 5.87 -1.72 -16.56
CA THR A 72 6.96 -0.97 -15.95
C THR A 72 7.98 -1.91 -15.33
N THR A 73 9.22 -1.46 -15.20
CA THR A 73 10.32 -2.26 -14.64
C THR A 73 10.74 -1.77 -13.26
N THR A 74 10.61 -0.48 -13.01
CA THR A 74 11.08 0.18 -11.78
C THR A 74 9.96 0.77 -10.94
N ALA A 75 8.88 1.24 -11.55
CA ALA A 75 7.76 1.85 -10.82
C ALA A 75 7.15 0.90 -9.77
N ALA A 76 6.78 1.46 -8.63
CA ALA A 76 6.16 0.73 -7.53
C ALA A 76 4.75 1.28 -7.26
N PHE A 77 3.84 0.41 -6.81
CA PHE A 77 2.42 0.73 -6.73
C PHE A 77 1.80 0.34 -5.40
N LEU A 78 0.93 1.20 -4.89
CA LEU A 78 -0.02 0.90 -3.82
C LEU A 78 -1.43 0.91 -4.40
N PHE A 79 -2.14 -0.20 -4.40
CA PHE A 79 -3.53 -0.23 -4.86
C PHE A 79 -4.50 0.13 -3.73
N ALA A 80 -5.52 0.92 -4.04
CA ALA A 80 -6.53 1.35 -3.08
C ALA A 80 -7.48 0.21 -2.69
N SER A 81 -7.79 0.13 -1.39
CA SER A 81 -8.68 -0.86 -0.79
C SER A 81 -9.48 -0.23 0.37
N SER A 82 -10.60 -0.82 0.72
CA SER A 82 -11.39 -0.36 1.87
C SER A 82 -12.26 -1.48 2.44
N PRO A 83 -12.61 -1.43 3.75
CA PRO A 83 -13.48 -2.42 4.40
C PRO A 83 -14.88 -2.52 3.79
N VAL A 84 -15.32 -1.47 3.10
CA VAL A 84 -16.62 -1.45 2.39
C VAL A 84 -16.67 -2.48 1.25
N ARG A 85 -15.51 -2.89 0.72
CA ARG A 85 -15.42 -3.77 -0.46
C ARG A 85 -14.66 -5.05 -0.23
N ASP A 86 -13.70 -5.01 0.68
CA ASP A 86 -12.70 -6.06 0.78
C ASP A 86 -12.84 -6.85 2.08
N HIS A 87 -12.75 -8.15 1.96
CA HIS A 87 -12.60 -9.07 3.08
C HIS A 87 -11.11 -9.41 3.27
N PRO A 88 -10.57 -9.50 4.50
CA PRO A 88 -9.14 -9.67 4.74
C PRO A 88 -8.51 -10.86 4.03
N TYR A 89 -9.19 -12.00 3.96
CA TYR A 89 -8.68 -13.19 3.27
C TYR A 89 -8.46 -12.95 1.77
N ASN A 90 -9.41 -12.30 1.10
CA ASN A 90 -9.31 -12.01 -0.33
C ASN A 90 -8.28 -10.90 -0.59
N LEU A 91 -8.18 -9.93 0.32
CA LEU A 91 -7.20 -8.85 0.24
C LEU A 91 -5.79 -9.39 0.42
N ALA A 92 -5.55 -10.23 1.44
CA ALA A 92 -4.27 -10.89 1.67
C ALA A 92 -3.82 -11.73 0.46
N ARG A 93 -4.74 -12.50 -0.13
CA ARG A 93 -4.44 -13.27 -1.36
C ARG A 93 -4.04 -12.37 -2.52
N ARG A 94 -4.73 -11.25 -2.73
CA ARG A 94 -4.43 -10.30 -3.82
C ARG A 94 -3.07 -9.63 -3.61
N VAL A 95 -2.82 -9.10 -2.43
CA VAL A 95 -1.56 -8.40 -2.16
C VAL A 95 -0.36 -9.34 -2.24
N ALA A 96 -0.47 -10.55 -1.68
CA ALA A 96 0.59 -11.55 -1.78
C ALA A 96 0.83 -12.00 -3.23
N SER A 97 -0.23 -12.24 -4.01
CA SER A 97 -0.11 -12.57 -5.44
C SER A 97 0.61 -11.47 -6.23
N LEU A 98 0.25 -10.20 -5.97
CA LEU A 98 0.90 -9.04 -6.59
C LEU A 98 2.36 -8.92 -6.14
N GLY A 99 2.66 -9.18 -4.87
CA GLY A 99 4.03 -9.23 -4.36
C GLY A 99 4.90 -10.21 -5.15
N HIS A 100 4.41 -11.42 -5.41
CA HIS A 100 5.11 -12.40 -6.25
C HIS A 100 5.29 -11.93 -7.71
N LEU A 101 4.21 -11.46 -8.34
CA LEU A 101 4.22 -11.06 -9.76
C LEU A 101 5.14 -9.86 -10.01
N THR A 102 5.26 -8.96 -9.03
CA THR A 102 5.96 -7.69 -9.18
C THR A 102 7.33 -7.64 -8.50
N ARG A 103 7.75 -8.75 -7.89
CA ARG A 103 8.98 -8.83 -7.08
C ARG A 103 8.99 -7.77 -5.96
N GLY A 104 7.91 -7.73 -5.19
CA GLY A 104 7.76 -6.84 -4.06
C GLY A 104 7.57 -5.35 -4.39
N ARG A 105 7.33 -4.98 -5.66
CA ARG A 105 7.09 -3.57 -6.06
C ARG A 105 5.67 -3.08 -5.78
N THR A 106 4.80 -3.91 -5.24
CA THR A 106 3.41 -3.56 -4.93
C THR A 106 3.09 -3.72 -3.46
N GLY A 107 2.12 -2.94 -3.01
CA GLY A 107 1.49 -3.00 -1.70
C GLY A 107 0.06 -2.50 -1.81
N LEU A 108 -0.57 -2.22 -0.69
CA LEU A 108 -1.93 -1.69 -0.63
C LEU A 108 -1.97 -0.36 0.13
N VAL A 109 -3.00 0.45 -0.14
CA VAL A 109 -3.34 1.62 0.66
C VAL A 109 -4.81 1.54 1.05
N LEU A 110 -5.08 1.59 2.35
CA LEU A 110 -6.42 1.53 2.91
C LEU A 110 -7.04 2.92 3.05
N GLY A 111 -8.34 2.98 2.89
CA GLY A 111 -9.18 4.11 3.31
C GLY A 111 -10.40 3.59 4.06
N VAL A 112 -10.92 4.39 4.96
CA VAL A 112 -12.10 4.04 5.76
C VAL A 112 -13.38 4.03 4.92
N ALA A 113 -13.46 4.90 3.93
CA ALA A 113 -14.62 5.05 3.06
C ALA A 113 -14.23 4.86 1.59
N ASP A 114 -15.17 4.37 0.81
CA ASP A 114 -15.10 4.37 -0.65
C ASP A 114 -16.18 5.32 -1.17
N PRO A 115 -15.80 6.53 -1.69
CA PRO A 115 -16.76 7.50 -2.19
C PRO A 115 -17.62 6.96 -3.35
N LEU A 116 -17.10 6.03 -4.15
CA LEU A 116 -17.82 5.41 -5.25
C LEU A 116 -18.91 4.44 -4.75
N ALA A 117 -18.68 3.76 -3.62
CA ALA A 117 -19.70 2.95 -2.97
C ALA A 117 -20.84 3.82 -2.43
N ALA A 118 -20.49 4.93 -1.76
CA ALA A 118 -21.48 5.88 -1.20
C ALA A 118 -22.32 6.56 -2.30
N ALA A 119 -21.80 6.73 -3.49
CA ALA A 119 -22.49 7.34 -4.63
C ALA A 119 -23.47 6.37 -5.35
N GLY A 120 -23.69 5.16 -4.84
CA GLY A 120 -24.55 4.16 -5.49
C GLY A 120 -24.01 3.62 -6.82
N ARG A 121 -22.76 3.92 -7.12
CA ARG A 121 -22.11 3.51 -8.39
C ARG A 121 -21.59 2.06 -8.37
N VAL A 122 -21.76 1.37 -7.25
CA VAL A 122 -21.42 -0.03 -7.12
C VAL A 122 -22.66 -0.85 -7.39
N ARG A 123 -22.62 -1.69 -8.43
CA ARG A 123 -23.66 -2.69 -8.64
C ARG A 123 -23.62 -3.74 -7.52
N GLY A 124 -24.58 -3.68 -6.68
CA GLY A 124 -24.81 -4.58 -5.57
C GLY A 124 -25.63 -3.86 -4.52
N GLU A 125 -26.94 -3.94 -4.62
CA GLU A 125 -27.88 -3.45 -3.61
C GLU A 125 -27.83 -4.39 -2.40
N GLY A 126 -26.80 -4.24 -1.57
CA GLY A 126 -26.77 -4.87 -0.27
C GLY A 126 -26.63 -3.81 0.81
N PRO A 127 -27.37 -3.94 1.94
CA PRO A 127 -27.22 -3.00 3.06
C PRO A 127 -25.79 -2.92 3.61
N GLU A 128 -24.97 -3.93 3.35
CA GLU A 128 -23.55 -3.97 3.76
C GLU A 128 -22.66 -3.04 2.93
N LEU A 129 -22.96 -2.80 1.64
CA LEU A 129 -22.16 -1.94 0.76
C LEU A 129 -22.40 -0.44 0.97
N THR A 130 -23.47 -0.07 1.66
CA THR A 130 -23.78 1.32 2.03
C THR A 130 -23.31 1.67 3.43
N ARG A 131 -22.80 0.70 4.19
CA ARG A 131 -22.30 0.92 5.55
C ARG A 131 -20.99 1.72 5.48
N ARG A 132 -20.92 2.82 6.23
CA ARG A 132 -19.66 3.49 6.50
C ARG A 132 -18.83 2.60 7.41
N ALA A 133 -17.71 2.12 6.90
CA ALA A 133 -16.69 1.51 7.74
C ALA A 133 -16.11 2.56 8.70
N GLY A 134 -15.75 2.16 9.90
CA GLY A 134 -15.02 2.99 10.85
C GLY A 134 -13.50 2.75 10.76
N ALA A 135 -12.75 3.57 11.50
CA ALA A 135 -11.29 3.39 11.62
C ALA A 135 -10.96 2.02 12.24
N GLU A 136 -11.75 1.54 13.19
CA GLU A 136 -11.62 0.23 13.83
C GLU A 136 -11.73 -0.91 12.79
N GLU A 137 -12.71 -0.85 11.90
CA GLU A 137 -12.90 -1.89 10.87
C GLU A 137 -11.76 -1.89 9.85
N ALA A 138 -11.27 -0.72 9.46
CA ALA A 138 -10.12 -0.61 8.55
C ALA A 138 -8.82 -1.08 9.22
N HIS A 139 -8.63 -0.78 10.50
CA HIS A 139 -7.52 -1.28 11.29
C HIS A 139 -7.54 -2.81 11.37
N ASP A 140 -8.71 -3.38 11.68
CA ASP A 140 -8.87 -4.83 11.78
C ASP A 140 -8.66 -5.54 10.42
N LEU A 141 -9.17 -4.94 9.33
CA LEU A 141 -8.88 -5.40 7.96
C LEU A 141 -7.38 -5.46 7.68
N ALA A 142 -6.65 -4.40 8.06
CA ALA A 142 -5.20 -4.35 7.87
C ALA A 142 -4.46 -5.39 8.71
N SER A 143 -4.83 -5.51 9.99
CA SER A 143 -4.23 -6.45 10.94
C SER A 143 -4.40 -7.89 10.48
N ALA A 144 -5.65 -8.28 10.18
CA ALA A 144 -5.96 -9.62 9.67
C ALA A 144 -5.27 -9.91 8.32
N THR A 145 -5.14 -8.90 7.44
CA THR A 145 -4.43 -9.04 6.17
C THR A 145 -2.95 -9.32 6.39
N ARG A 146 -2.29 -8.63 7.33
CA ARG A 146 -0.87 -8.82 7.66
C ARG A 146 -0.62 -10.19 8.28
N GLU A 147 -1.48 -10.64 9.20
CA GLU A 147 -1.39 -11.96 9.82
C GLU A 147 -1.57 -13.07 8.78
N LEU A 148 -2.60 -12.97 7.93
CA LEU A 148 -2.87 -13.95 6.87
C LEU A 148 -1.72 -14.06 5.87
N GLU A 149 -1.07 -12.97 5.50
CA GLU A 149 0.09 -12.98 4.58
C GLU A 149 1.24 -13.80 5.16
N GLN A 150 1.40 -13.86 6.49
CA GLN A 150 2.47 -14.58 7.17
C GLN A 150 2.14 -16.06 7.48
N THR A 151 0.90 -16.50 7.23
CA THR A 151 0.48 -17.88 7.57
C THR A 151 1.26 -18.96 6.85
N TRP A 152 1.80 -18.69 5.68
CA TRP A 152 2.66 -19.60 4.93
C TRP A 152 3.97 -18.91 4.55
N PRO A 153 5.01 -19.00 5.39
CA PRO A 153 6.30 -18.40 5.11
C PRO A 153 6.92 -18.88 3.79
N TYR A 154 7.53 -17.99 3.01
CA TYR A 154 8.10 -18.36 1.72
C TYR A 154 9.20 -19.43 1.83
N ASP A 155 10.02 -19.36 2.86
CA ASP A 155 11.12 -20.29 3.13
C ASP A 155 10.64 -21.67 3.64
N ALA A 156 9.34 -21.84 3.85
CA ALA A 156 8.75 -23.17 4.03
C ALA A 156 8.75 -23.99 2.72
N ILE A 157 8.92 -23.34 1.55
CA ILE A 157 9.03 -24.03 0.27
C ILE A 157 10.45 -24.52 0.10
N VAL A 158 10.66 -25.84 0.14
CA VAL A 158 11.98 -26.47 -0.05
C VAL A 158 12.14 -27.07 -1.45
N ALA A 159 11.04 -27.46 -2.10
CA ALA A 159 10.99 -28.01 -3.45
C ALA A 159 12.02 -29.16 -3.69
N ASP A 160 12.24 -30.00 -2.67
CA ASP A 160 13.15 -31.14 -2.73
C ASP A 160 12.51 -32.26 -3.53
N ARG A 161 13.03 -32.51 -4.73
CA ARG A 161 12.53 -33.56 -5.64
C ARG A 161 12.98 -34.95 -5.25
N GLU A 162 14.13 -35.10 -4.62
CA GLU A 162 14.68 -36.38 -4.21
C GLU A 162 13.87 -36.98 -3.05
N GLN A 163 13.60 -36.14 -2.06
CA GLN A 163 12.79 -36.52 -0.91
C GLN A 163 11.28 -36.33 -1.15
N ARG A 164 10.87 -35.84 -2.30
CA ARG A 164 9.48 -35.53 -2.66
C ARG A 164 8.78 -34.61 -1.67
N ILE A 165 9.53 -33.69 -1.10
CA ILE A 165 9.02 -32.66 -0.18
C ILE A 165 8.92 -31.34 -0.94
N PHE A 166 7.70 -30.85 -1.15
CA PHE A 166 7.46 -29.54 -1.74
C PHE A 166 7.63 -28.42 -0.71
N ALA A 167 7.01 -28.58 0.48
CA ALA A 167 7.04 -27.58 1.53
C ALA A 167 7.06 -28.23 2.91
N ARG A 168 7.61 -27.51 3.88
CA ARG A 168 7.56 -27.84 5.30
C ARG A 168 6.17 -27.46 5.83
N GLY A 169 5.24 -28.40 5.81
CA GLY A 169 3.85 -28.20 6.23
C GLY A 169 3.71 -27.80 7.71
N ASP A 170 4.62 -28.24 8.54
CA ASP A 170 4.75 -27.88 9.96
C ASP A 170 5.02 -26.39 10.20
N ARG A 171 5.48 -25.67 9.18
CA ARG A 171 5.71 -24.22 9.22
C ARG A 171 4.52 -23.38 8.73
N ILE A 172 3.50 -24.03 8.17
CA ILE A 172 2.26 -23.35 7.79
C ILE A 172 1.40 -23.20 9.04
N ARG A 173 1.02 -21.98 9.37
CA ARG A 173 0.35 -21.61 10.62
C ARG A 173 -1.06 -21.07 10.35
N ARG A 174 -1.91 -21.08 11.37
CA ARG A 174 -3.19 -20.37 11.35
C ARG A 174 -2.99 -18.96 11.87
N ALA A 175 -3.73 -18.01 11.30
CA ALA A 175 -3.86 -16.67 11.88
C ALA A 175 -4.82 -16.70 13.07
N ASP A 176 -5.93 -17.43 12.96
CA ASP A 176 -7.03 -17.49 13.94
C ASP A 176 -7.42 -16.09 14.45
N HIS A 177 -7.40 -15.13 13.54
CA HIS A 177 -7.71 -13.74 13.83
C HIS A 177 -9.14 -13.59 14.37
N GLN A 178 -9.28 -12.87 15.48
CA GLN A 178 -10.56 -12.57 16.13
C GLN A 178 -10.64 -11.06 16.38
N GLY A 179 -11.49 -10.39 15.63
CA GLY A 179 -11.74 -8.95 15.71
C GLY A 179 -13.09 -8.62 15.12
N VAL A 180 -13.18 -7.54 14.39
CA VAL A 180 -14.37 -7.22 13.56
C VAL A 180 -14.53 -8.32 12.51
N TYR A 181 -13.42 -8.84 12.01
CA TYR A 181 -13.39 -10.03 11.16
C TYR A 181 -12.96 -11.25 11.99
N SER A 182 -13.53 -12.40 11.67
CA SER A 182 -13.08 -13.69 12.19
C SER A 182 -12.54 -14.54 11.05
N VAL A 183 -11.22 -14.75 11.01
CA VAL A 183 -10.56 -15.43 9.90
C VAL A 183 -9.47 -16.36 10.40
N ALA A 184 -9.64 -17.66 10.13
CA ALA A 184 -8.70 -18.68 10.60
C ALA A 184 -7.42 -18.80 9.74
N GLY A 185 -7.50 -18.61 8.43
CA GLY A 185 -6.39 -18.97 7.52
C GLY A 185 -6.18 -20.50 7.44
N PRO A 186 -5.02 -20.97 6.95
CA PRO A 186 -3.98 -20.20 6.29
C PRO A 186 -4.40 -19.71 4.90
N LEU A 187 -3.56 -18.84 4.30
CA LEU A 187 -3.68 -18.56 2.88
C LEU A 187 -3.35 -19.79 2.04
N THR A 188 -3.87 -19.82 0.81
CA THR A 188 -3.60 -20.89 -0.17
C THR A 188 -2.35 -20.63 -1.03
N LEU A 189 -1.58 -19.61 -0.69
CA LEU A 189 -0.32 -19.27 -1.35
C LEU A 189 0.70 -18.77 -0.29
N PRO A 190 1.99 -18.98 -0.53
CA PRO A 190 3.02 -18.51 0.38
C PRO A 190 3.12 -17.00 0.39
N ALA A 191 3.71 -16.44 1.46
CA ALA A 191 4.13 -15.06 1.54
C ALA A 191 5.05 -14.69 0.36
N PRO A 192 5.08 -13.41 -0.08
CA PRO A 192 5.97 -12.99 -1.14
C PRO A 192 7.44 -13.24 -0.78
N ARG A 193 8.22 -13.69 -1.78
CA ARG A 193 9.66 -13.96 -1.62
C ARG A 193 10.44 -12.72 -1.16
N ASP A 194 10.03 -11.57 -1.64
CA ASP A 194 10.74 -10.30 -1.47
C ASP A 194 10.31 -9.55 -0.18
N GLY A 195 9.67 -10.25 0.74
CA GLY A 195 9.25 -9.75 2.05
C GLY A 195 7.78 -9.34 2.12
N ALA A 196 7.33 -8.98 3.31
CA ALA A 196 5.96 -8.58 3.58
C ALA A 196 5.55 -7.35 2.77
N SER A 197 4.32 -7.35 2.30
CA SER A 197 3.74 -6.24 1.54
C SER A 197 3.70 -4.94 2.36
N VAL A 198 3.86 -3.83 1.67
CA VAL A 198 3.72 -2.50 2.29
C VAL A 198 2.25 -2.18 2.43
N VAL A 199 1.84 -1.78 3.63
CA VAL A 199 0.50 -1.32 3.96
C VAL A 199 0.52 0.17 4.19
N GLY A 200 -0.17 0.93 3.33
CA GLY A 200 -0.45 2.34 3.52
C GLY A 200 -1.84 2.56 4.11
N TRP A 201 -2.07 3.73 4.66
CA TRP A 201 -3.38 4.22 5.06
C TRP A 201 -3.55 5.67 4.63
N TRP A 202 -4.60 5.94 3.89
CA TRP A 202 -5.02 7.28 3.52
C TRP A 202 -6.03 7.80 4.54
N ALA A 203 -5.55 8.55 5.52
CA ALA A 203 -6.37 9.10 6.58
C ALA A 203 -6.94 10.47 6.15
N ASN A 204 -8.24 10.52 5.99
CA ASN A 204 -8.95 11.75 5.61
C ASN A 204 -9.40 12.58 6.81
N ARG A 205 -9.39 11.99 8.01
CA ARG A 205 -9.97 12.55 9.24
C ARG A 205 -9.02 12.33 10.41
N ALA A 206 -9.09 13.23 11.38
CA ALA A 206 -8.27 13.16 12.58
C ALA A 206 -8.53 11.92 13.45
N ASP A 207 -9.78 11.43 13.46
CA ASP A 207 -10.17 10.23 14.21
C ASP A 207 -9.66 8.91 13.61
N GLU A 208 -9.04 8.95 12.43
CA GLU A 208 -8.38 7.81 11.80
C GLU A 208 -6.90 7.69 12.17
N LEU A 209 -6.27 8.77 12.66
CA LEU A 209 -4.81 8.89 12.73
C LEU A 209 -4.16 7.87 13.66
N GLU A 210 -4.76 7.60 14.82
CA GLU A 210 -4.21 6.64 15.79
C GLU A 210 -4.24 5.22 15.21
N ALA A 211 -5.38 4.81 14.65
CA ALA A 211 -5.53 3.50 14.02
C ALA A 211 -4.60 3.34 12.81
N ALA A 212 -4.47 4.39 11.99
CA ALA A 212 -3.58 4.40 10.85
C ALA A 212 -2.11 4.28 11.28
N ALA A 213 -1.68 5.06 12.27
CA ALA A 213 -0.31 5.06 12.77
C ALA A 213 0.08 3.73 13.47
N ASP A 214 -0.89 3.04 14.07
CA ASP A 214 -0.63 1.75 14.71
C ASP A 214 -0.37 0.62 13.70
N VAL A 215 -1.12 0.57 12.58
CA VAL A 215 -1.09 -0.61 11.68
C VAL A 215 -0.36 -0.40 10.36
N ALA A 216 -0.20 0.86 9.89
CA ALA A 216 0.36 1.12 8.58
C ALA A 216 1.89 1.24 8.58
N ASP A 217 2.51 0.97 7.44
CA ASP A 217 3.90 1.31 7.13
C ASP A 217 4.02 2.77 6.63
N ILE A 218 2.93 3.29 6.04
CA ILE A 218 2.85 4.63 5.46
C ILE A 218 1.50 5.23 5.84
N VAL A 219 1.51 6.42 6.41
CA VAL A 219 0.31 7.23 6.66
C VAL A 219 0.29 8.39 5.68
N ILE A 220 -0.80 8.55 4.93
CA ILE A 220 -1.01 9.62 3.96
C ILE A 220 -2.13 10.52 4.46
N VAL A 221 -1.89 11.82 4.56
CA VAL A 221 -2.84 12.78 5.10
C VAL A 221 -2.99 14.03 4.22
N PRO A 222 -4.12 14.74 4.26
CA PRO A 222 -4.21 16.10 3.72
C PRO A 222 -3.20 17.03 4.39
N GLN A 223 -2.73 18.05 3.67
CA GLN A 223 -1.68 18.97 4.15
C GLN A 223 -2.02 19.63 5.50
N GLY A 224 -3.28 20.00 5.74
CA GLY A 224 -3.71 20.61 7.00
C GLY A 224 -3.69 19.66 8.22
N CYS A 225 -3.44 18.35 8.03
CA CYS A 225 -3.45 17.35 9.10
C CYS A 225 -2.05 16.86 9.50
N VAL A 226 -0.97 17.44 8.95
CA VAL A 226 0.40 16.92 9.09
C VAL A 226 0.86 16.89 10.55
N SER A 227 0.72 17.97 11.31
CA SER A 227 1.19 18.04 12.71
C SER A 227 0.45 17.05 13.62
N GLY A 228 -0.87 16.91 13.46
CA GLY A 228 -1.64 15.91 14.20
C GLY A 228 -1.23 14.47 13.84
N ALA A 229 -1.00 14.22 12.55
CA ALA A 229 -0.53 12.93 12.07
C ALA A 229 0.89 12.61 12.55
N ARG A 230 1.80 13.59 12.59
CA ARG A 230 3.15 13.42 13.14
C ARG A 230 3.07 12.98 14.61
N SER A 231 2.24 13.65 15.42
CA SER A 231 2.05 13.28 16.82
C SER A 231 1.54 11.83 16.98
N ALA A 232 0.57 11.41 16.15
CA ALA A 232 0.06 10.04 16.16
C ALA A 232 1.13 9.02 15.74
N VAL A 233 1.89 9.32 14.67
CA VAL A 233 2.99 8.47 14.19
C VAL A 233 4.08 8.32 15.26
N ASP A 234 4.47 9.39 15.95
CA ASP A 234 5.50 9.36 16.99
C ASP A 234 5.04 8.57 18.23
N ALA A 235 3.74 8.57 18.51
CA ALA A 235 3.13 7.81 19.61
C ALA A 235 2.83 6.34 19.25
N ALA A 236 2.92 5.95 17.97
CA ALA A 236 2.59 4.61 17.52
C ALA A 236 3.40 3.51 18.21
N SER A 237 2.80 2.34 18.41
CA SER A 237 3.43 1.21 19.12
C SER A 237 4.61 0.60 18.39
N GLY A 238 4.64 0.70 17.05
CA GLY A 238 5.64 0.07 16.19
C GLY A 238 5.55 -1.46 16.15
N ARG A 239 4.49 -2.07 16.66
CA ARG A 239 4.32 -3.54 16.80
C ARG A 239 4.37 -4.33 15.48
N TYR A 240 4.11 -3.66 14.37
CA TYR A 240 4.15 -4.30 13.04
C TYR A 240 5.54 -4.24 12.38
N PHE A 241 6.53 -3.68 13.07
CA PHE A 241 7.93 -3.65 12.63
C PHE A 241 8.78 -4.60 13.46
N ALA A 242 9.76 -5.25 12.84
CA ALA A 242 10.73 -6.08 13.57
C ALA A 242 11.52 -5.27 14.62
N ASP A 243 11.75 -3.98 14.38
CA ASP A 243 12.24 -3.03 15.39
C ASP A 243 11.09 -2.12 15.86
N PRO A 244 10.56 -2.31 17.09
CA PRO A 244 9.42 -1.56 17.60
C PRO A 244 9.71 -0.07 17.86
N ARG A 245 10.98 0.38 17.73
CA ARG A 245 11.34 1.81 17.77
C ARG A 245 11.08 2.51 16.45
N ARG A 246 10.86 1.76 15.40
CA ARG A 246 10.53 2.33 14.07
C ARG A 246 9.10 2.82 14.05
N ARG A 247 8.86 3.77 13.19
CA ARG A 247 7.56 4.42 13.02
C ARG A 247 7.15 4.39 11.54
N PRO A 248 5.85 4.46 11.24
CA PRO A 248 5.38 4.66 9.88
C PRO A 248 6.00 5.89 9.23
N LEU A 249 6.12 5.87 7.92
CA LEU A 249 6.44 7.07 7.14
C LEU A 249 5.18 7.94 7.01
N LEU A 250 5.34 9.24 7.19
CA LEU A 250 4.27 10.21 7.02
C LEU A 250 4.40 10.92 5.67
N PHE A 251 3.34 10.82 4.87
CA PHE A 251 3.22 11.55 3.61
C PHE A 251 2.05 12.53 3.67
N THR A 252 2.20 13.67 3.00
CA THR A 252 1.09 14.61 2.82
C THR A 252 0.75 14.77 1.35
N VAL A 253 -0.51 15.12 1.07
CA VAL A 253 -1.02 15.28 -0.29
C VAL A 253 -0.84 16.72 -0.74
N ALA A 254 -0.29 16.90 -1.95
CA ALA A 254 -0.28 18.17 -2.66
C ALA A 254 -1.07 18.03 -3.97
N ASP A 255 -2.11 18.82 -4.13
CA ASP A 255 -2.88 18.89 -5.37
C ASP A 255 -2.06 19.57 -6.46
N VAL A 256 -2.16 18.99 -7.65
CA VAL A 256 -1.43 19.46 -8.84
C VAL A 256 -2.45 19.75 -9.95
N PRO A 257 -3.04 20.96 -9.96
CA PRO A 257 -3.84 21.44 -11.08
C PRO A 257 -3.01 21.52 -12.37
N PRO A 258 -3.64 21.44 -13.55
CA PRO A 258 -2.96 21.70 -14.81
C PRO A 258 -2.27 23.08 -14.80
N GLY A 259 -1.05 23.15 -15.32
CA GLY A 259 -0.26 24.38 -15.33
C GLY A 259 0.49 24.69 -14.03
N THR A 260 0.52 23.77 -13.05
CA THR A 260 1.26 23.95 -11.79
C THR A 260 2.76 24.12 -12.04
N ALA A 261 3.34 25.19 -11.52
CA ALA A 261 4.77 25.43 -11.63
C ALA A 261 5.58 24.58 -10.63
N VAL A 262 6.83 24.26 -10.99
CA VAL A 262 7.78 23.58 -10.07
C VAL A 262 7.95 24.34 -8.75
N ALA A 263 7.90 25.69 -8.80
CA ALA A 263 8.04 26.55 -7.63
C ALA A 263 6.90 26.34 -6.62
N ASP A 264 5.66 26.14 -7.10
CA ASP A 264 4.49 25.93 -6.24
C ASP A 264 4.58 24.59 -5.49
N VAL A 265 5.01 23.54 -6.19
CA VAL A 265 5.23 22.26 -5.55
C VAL A 265 6.38 22.31 -4.54
N ARG A 266 7.45 23.06 -4.84
CA ARG A 266 8.53 23.28 -3.86
C ARG A 266 8.06 24.03 -2.62
N ALA A 267 7.15 25.01 -2.78
CA ALA A 267 6.53 25.69 -1.66
C ALA A 267 5.69 24.74 -0.80
N SER A 268 4.91 23.86 -1.44
CA SER A 268 4.14 22.79 -0.74
C SER A 268 5.07 21.84 0.02
N ILE A 269 6.20 21.46 -0.59
CA ILE A 269 7.23 20.62 0.06
C ILE A 269 7.79 21.34 1.31
N ALA A 270 8.14 22.61 1.19
CA ALA A 270 8.69 23.39 2.31
C ALA A 270 7.68 23.56 3.45
N ALA A 271 6.40 23.75 3.11
CA ALA A 271 5.32 23.86 4.09
C ALA A 271 5.02 22.55 4.85
N ALA A 272 5.42 21.42 4.30
CA ALA A 272 5.19 20.08 4.86
C ALA A 272 6.46 19.50 5.51
N SER A 273 7.27 20.31 6.17
CA SER A 273 8.58 19.94 6.75
C SER A 273 8.53 18.79 7.76
N GLU A 274 7.38 18.54 8.38
CA GLU A 274 7.17 17.42 9.32
C GLU A 274 6.85 16.08 8.63
N ALA A 275 6.60 16.10 7.31
CA ALA A 275 6.33 14.89 6.54
C ALA A 275 7.62 14.29 5.96
N ASP A 276 7.67 12.96 5.86
CA ASP A 276 8.77 12.21 5.24
C ASP A 276 8.71 12.26 3.71
N GLY A 277 7.56 12.68 3.16
CA GLY A 277 7.35 12.81 1.72
C GLY A 277 6.04 13.46 1.34
N ILE A 278 5.87 13.66 0.03
CA ILE A 278 4.70 14.28 -0.58
C ILE A 278 4.12 13.37 -1.66
N VAL A 279 2.79 13.25 -1.66
CA VAL A 279 2.02 12.61 -2.70
C VAL A 279 1.48 13.68 -3.64
N LEU A 280 1.96 13.73 -4.85
CA LEU A 280 1.43 14.60 -5.91
C LEU A 280 0.10 14.01 -6.41
N ARG A 281 -0.99 14.79 -6.34
CA ARG A 281 -2.31 14.37 -6.80
C ARG A 281 -2.76 15.25 -7.98
N PRO A 282 -2.68 14.74 -9.23
CA PRO A 282 -3.22 15.46 -10.38
C PRO A 282 -4.73 15.68 -10.20
N THR A 283 -5.22 16.92 -10.39
CA THR A 283 -6.65 17.22 -10.34
C THR A 283 -7.32 17.23 -11.70
N GLY A 284 -6.54 17.24 -12.80
CA GLY A 284 -7.02 17.09 -14.16
C GLY A 284 -7.08 15.63 -14.62
N SER A 285 -7.65 15.40 -15.81
CA SER A 285 -7.73 14.04 -16.41
C SER A 285 -6.39 13.51 -16.93
N ASP A 286 -5.46 14.40 -17.30
CA ASP A 286 -4.12 14.04 -17.79
C ASP A 286 -3.09 14.09 -16.67
N PRO A 287 -2.50 12.93 -16.28
CA PRO A 287 -1.49 12.88 -15.23
C PRO A 287 -0.06 13.23 -15.72
N SER A 288 0.17 13.44 -17.01
CA SER A 288 1.50 13.58 -17.61
C SER A 288 2.30 14.72 -16.99
N GLU A 289 1.64 15.84 -16.71
CA GLU A 289 2.27 17.03 -16.14
C GLU A 289 2.75 16.77 -14.70
N ALA A 290 1.94 16.12 -13.86
CA ALA A 290 2.32 15.78 -12.50
C ALA A 290 3.47 14.76 -12.46
N ILE A 291 3.48 13.78 -13.38
CA ILE A 291 4.59 12.83 -13.54
C ILE A 291 5.85 13.57 -13.98
N GLY A 292 5.73 14.49 -14.93
CA GLY A 292 6.84 15.33 -15.40
C GLY A 292 7.39 16.28 -14.32
N LEU A 293 6.52 16.80 -13.44
CA LEU A 293 6.93 17.62 -12.29
C LEU A 293 7.84 16.82 -11.35
N ALA A 294 7.53 15.57 -11.05
CA ALA A 294 8.39 14.72 -10.23
C ALA A 294 9.81 14.61 -10.81
N GLY A 295 9.91 14.42 -12.13
CA GLY A 295 11.21 14.39 -12.83
C GLY A 295 11.99 15.71 -12.74
N ARG A 296 11.30 16.85 -12.79
CA ARG A 296 11.94 18.18 -12.66
C ARG A 296 12.33 18.53 -11.22
N LEU A 297 11.57 18.06 -10.23
CA LEU A 297 11.85 18.28 -8.81
C LEU A 297 13.09 17.54 -8.34
N HIS A 298 13.28 16.33 -8.80
CA HIS A 298 14.37 15.43 -8.43
C HIS A 298 15.26 15.08 -9.63
N ALA A 299 15.56 16.10 -10.47
CA ALA A 299 16.39 15.92 -11.66
C ALA A 299 17.77 15.33 -11.31
N GLY A 300 18.11 14.22 -11.98
CA GLY A 300 19.36 13.50 -11.76
C GLY A 300 19.37 12.51 -10.60
N GLU A 301 18.28 12.42 -9.83
CA GLU A 301 18.16 11.46 -8.74
C GLU A 301 17.69 10.10 -9.28
N ARG A 302 18.36 9.04 -8.86
CA ARG A 302 17.90 7.66 -9.10
C ARG A 302 17.42 7.08 -7.78
N LEU A 303 16.15 6.72 -7.73
CA LEU A 303 15.64 5.99 -6.58
C LEU A 303 16.20 4.56 -6.56
N PRO A 304 16.35 3.96 -5.36
CA PRO A 304 16.67 2.55 -5.24
C PRO A 304 15.65 1.71 -6.02
N THR A 305 16.11 0.68 -6.70
CA THR A 305 15.26 -0.33 -7.35
C THR A 305 15.04 -1.52 -6.42
N GLY A 306 14.05 -2.37 -6.70
CA GLY A 306 13.77 -3.55 -5.92
C GLY A 306 12.47 -3.47 -5.13
N PRO A 307 12.31 -4.30 -4.09
CA PRO A 307 11.09 -4.35 -3.28
C PRO A 307 10.75 -3.01 -2.65
N LEU A 308 9.46 -2.66 -2.63
CA LEU A 308 9.00 -1.36 -2.16
C LEU A 308 9.40 -1.08 -0.70
N ARG A 309 9.32 -2.09 0.18
CA ARG A 309 9.74 -1.98 1.58
C ARG A 309 11.20 -1.54 1.70
N ALA A 310 12.10 -2.16 0.96
CA ALA A 310 13.52 -1.83 0.94
C ALA A 310 13.78 -0.43 0.36
N ARG A 311 13.09 -0.06 -0.73
CA ARG A 311 13.20 1.27 -1.37
C ARG A 311 12.81 2.41 -0.44
N LEU A 312 11.83 2.17 0.42
CA LEU A 312 11.37 3.14 1.40
C LEU A 312 12.24 3.17 2.67
N GLY A 313 13.20 2.27 2.79
CA GLY A 313 14.00 2.12 4.01
C GLY A 313 13.17 1.65 5.20
N LEU A 314 12.05 0.98 4.94
CA LEU A 314 11.23 0.37 5.97
C LEU A 314 11.95 -0.87 6.52
N PRO A 315 11.87 -1.12 7.83
CA PRO A 315 12.40 -2.33 8.44
C PRO A 315 11.60 -3.55 7.96
N GLU A 316 12.15 -4.73 8.24
CA GLU A 316 11.37 -5.96 8.10
C GLU A 316 10.09 -5.89 8.93
N ALA A 317 9.05 -6.57 8.48
CA ALA A 317 7.83 -6.72 9.26
C ALA A 317 8.08 -7.61 10.48
N ALA A 318 7.36 -7.34 11.58
CA ALA A 318 7.37 -8.21 12.74
C ALA A 318 6.80 -9.60 12.37
N ASP A 319 7.30 -10.66 13.00
CA ASP A 319 6.61 -11.97 12.98
C ASP A 319 5.38 -11.86 13.88
N LEU A 320 4.21 -11.89 13.27
CA LEU A 320 2.92 -11.78 13.97
C LEU A 320 2.39 -13.14 14.46
N LEU A 321 3.01 -14.23 14.01
CA LEU A 321 2.56 -15.60 14.29
C LEU A 321 3.70 -16.48 14.86
N PRO A 322 4.54 -16.01 15.80
CA PRO A 322 5.71 -16.76 16.25
C PRO A 322 5.34 -18.12 16.87
N ASP A 323 4.24 -18.16 17.60
CA ASP A 323 3.73 -19.35 18.32
C ASP A 323 2.43 -19.91 17.68
N GLY A 324 2.11 -19.51 16.44
CA GLY A 324 0.90 -19.96 15.75
C GLY A 324 0.88 -21.48 15.60
N PRO A 325 -0.27 -22.14 15.81
CA PRO A 325 -0.38 -23.59 15.66
C PRO A 325 -0.12 -24.01 14.22
N GLY A 326 0.71 -25.04 14.04
CA GLY A 326 0.95 -25.65 12.74
C GLY A 326 -0.34 -26.27 12.20
N VAL A 327 -0.59 -26.11 10.90
CA VAL A 327 -1.78 -26.67 10.24
C VAL A 327 -1.55 -28.13 9.85
N PHE A 328 -0.32 -28.49 9.51
CA PHE A 328 0.07 -29.81 9.04
C PHE A 328 1.24 -30.38 9.84
N PRO A 329 1.38 -31.70 9.91
CA PRO A 329 2.55 -32.31 10.51
C PRO A 329 3.81 -32.02 9.69
N ALA A 330 4.98 -32.15 10.31
CA ALA A 330 6.25 -32.10 9.60
C ALA A 330 6.30 -33.17 8.49
N PRO A 331 6.83 -32.81 7.30
CA PRO A 331 6.94 -33.79 6.22
C PRO A 331 7.94 -34.91 6.59
N VAL A 332 7.58 -36.13 6.26
CA VAL A 332 8.45 -37.30 6.43
C VAL A 332 9.10 -37.59 5.06
N PRO A 333 10.43 -37.68 4.98
CA PRO A 333 11.12 -38.08 3.76
C PRO A 333 10.62 -39.44 3.31
N GLN A 334 10.35 -39.56 2.03
CA GLN A 334 9.96 -40.85 1.44
C GLN A 334 11.22 -41.59 1.00
N PRO A 335 11.30 -42.93 1.28
CA PRO A 335 12.45 -43.75 0.91
C PRO A 335 12.63 -43.85 -0.62
#